data_11b391a2d0f308a2897b85ffef5cfbc3
#
_entry.id   11b391a2d0f308a2897b85ffef5cfbc3
#
_cell.length_a   1.000
_cell.length_b   1.000
_cell.length_c   1.000
_cell.angle_alpha   90.00
_cell.angle_beta   90.00
_cell.angle_gamma   90.00
#
_symmetry.space_group_name_H-M   'P 1'
#
loop_
_entity.id
_entity.type
_entity.pdbx_description
1 polymer ?
#
loop_
_entity_poly.entity_id
_entity_poly.type
_entity_poly.pdbx_seq_one_letter_code
_entity_poly.pdbx_strand_id
1 'polypeptide(L)'
;QKQVMRQDARAEISTMCHNTLKRISGIEAFTQIFENVLSMAQGTWFTDLSLGSDMSDLYWRYRGSPWFKTLAMMEMIRLSSIPRVNKNQQTPTTPFLVVNRVNNVEIPSFELVDQKLEISVDFDLEGIGQWKHTLSVFISTPEQLTEGREKARKIHHELF
;
A
#
# COMPACT_ATOMS: atom_id res chain seq x y z
N GLN A 1 -10.11 5.04 29.54
CA GLN A 1 -8.90 5.87 29.43
C GLN A 1 -7.81 5.24 28.56
N LYS A 2 -7.47 3.96 28.77
CA LYS A 2 -6.52 3.25 27.91
C LYS A 2 -7.01 3.12 26.46
N GLN A 3 -8.31 2.98 26.26
CA GLN A 3 -8.91 2.95 24.93
C GLN A 3 -8.85 4.32 24.24
N VAL A 4 -9.01 5.41 24.98
CA VAL A 4 -8.91 6.77 24.44
C VAL A 4 -7.47 7.06 24.01
N MET A 5 -6.48 6.69 24.81
CA MET A 5 -5.06 6.86 24.45
C MET A 5 -4.67 6.02 23.24
N ARG A 6 -5.22 4.80 23.10
CA ARG A 6 -5.00 3.96 21.91
C ARG A 6 -5.66 4.55 20.67
N GLN A 7 -6.81 5.18 20.81
CA GLN A 7 -7.46 5.90 19.72
C GLN A 7 -6.65 7.12 19.30
N ASP A 8 -6.09 7.83 20.25
CA ASP A 8 -5.24 9.00 19.96
C ASP A 8 -3.95 8.58 19.24
N ALA A 9 -3.31 7.50 19.66
CA ALA A 9 -2.13 6.96 18.97
C ALA A 9 -2.46 6.52 17.55
N ARG A 10 -3.66 5.99 17.30
CA ARG A 10 -4.13 5.64 15.96
C ARG A 10 -4.53 6.84 15.12
N ALA A 11 -4.88 7.95 15.74
CA ALA A 11 -5.19 9.18 15.02
C ALA A 11 -3.96 9.76 14.30
N GLU A 12 -2.76 9.32 14.62
CA GLU A 12 -1.55 9.64 13.87
C GLU A 12 -1.61 9.10 12.44
N ILE A 13 -2.34 7.99 12.21
CA ILE A 13 -2.63 7.48 10.87
C ILE A 13 -3.96 8.08 10.42
N SER A 14 -3.90 9.22 9.80
CA SER A 14 -5.09 9.88 9.29
C SER A 14 -4.89 10.41 7.87
N THR A 15 -5.93 10.37 7.09
CA THR A 15 -5.95 10.86 5.72
C THR A 15 -7.31 11.50 5.40
N MET A 16 -7.38 12.19 4.27
CA MET A 16 -8.62 12.82 3.80
C MET A 16 -9.38 11.89 2.85
N CYS A 17 -10.66 11.77 3.06
CA CYS A 17 -11.53 11.09 2.11
C CYS A 17 -11.76 11.97 0.88
N HIS A 18 -11.46 11.46 -0.31
CA HIS A 18 -11.58 12.21 -1.56
C HIS A 18 -12.98 12.75 -1.84
N ASN A 19 -14.01 11.95 -1.51
CA ASN A 19 -15.38 12.31 -1.88
C ASN A 19 -16.04 13.31 -0.94
N THR A 20 -15.61 13.36 0.32
CA THR A 20 -16.29 14.17 1.35
C THR A 20 -15.38 15.19 1.99
N LEU A 21 -14.09 15.22 1.64
CA LEU A 21 -13.06 16.02 2.30
C LEU A 21 -13.04 15.83 3.83
N LYS A 22 -13.62 14.74 4.28
CA LYS A 22 -13.69 14.40 5.69
C LYS A 22 -12.42 13.66 6.10
N ARG A 23 -11.88 14.07 7.23
CA ARG A 23 -10.73 13.37 7.82
C ARG A 23 -11.18 12.02 8.36
N ILE A 24 -10.48 10.97 7.97
CA ILE A 24 -10.68 9.62 8.48
C ILE A 24 -9.46 9.19 9.30
N SER A 25 -9.68 8.30 10.26
CA SER A 25 -8.63 7.82 11.15
C SER A 25 -8.83 6.34 11.51
N GLY A 26 -7.84 5.76 12.16
CA GLY A 26 -7.90 4.36 12.60
C GLY A 26 -7.78 3.37 11.46
N ILE A 27 -8.62 2.33 11.49
CA ILE A 27 -8.54 1.22 10.53
C ILE A 27 -8.91 1.65 9.10
N GLU A 28 -9.84 2.58 8.95
CA GLU A 28 -10.22 3.10 7.63
C GLU A 28 -9.06 3.84 6.98
N ALA A 29 -8.37 4.69 7.75
CA ALA A 29 -7.19 5.40 7.28
C ALA A 29 -6.07 4.43 6.92
N PHE A 30 -5.83 3.41 7.74
CA PHE A 30 -4.86 2.36 7.44
C PHE A 30 -5.19 1.65 6.13
N THR A 31 -6.43 1.23 5.95
CA THR A 31 -6.88 0.54 4.73
C THR A 31 -6.64 1.40 3.49
N GLN A 32 -7.02 2.67 3.54
CA GLN A 32 -6.85 3.59 2.42
C GLN A 32 -5.37 3.83 2.09
N ILE A 33 -4.54 4.05 3.08
CA ILE A 33 -3.10 4.24 2.89
C ILE A 33 -2.48 2.98 2.29
N PHE A 34 -2.85 1.81 2.79
CA PHE A 34 -2.34 0.53 2.30
C PHE A 34 -2.72 0.30 0.84
N GLU A 35 -3.98 0.51 0.48
CA GLU A 35 -4.45 0.43 -0.91
C GLU A 35 -3.72 1.43 -1.81
N ASN A 36 -3.53 2.66 -1.36
CA ASN A 36 -2.84 3.69 -2.13
C ASN A 36 -1.38 3.33 -2.42
N VAL A 37 -0.67 2.80 -1.44
CA VAL A 37 0.73 2.40 -1.62
C VAL A 37 0.85 1.17 -2.52
N LEU A 38 -0.03 0.19 -2.36
CA LEU A 38 -0.08 -0.98 -3.26
C LEU A 38 -0.42 -0.58 -4.71
N SER A 39 -1.26 0.43 -4.87
CA SER A 39 -1.69 0.93 -6.19
C SER A 39 -0.61 1.80 -6.86
N MET A 40 0.28 2.38 -6.09
CA MET A 40 1.37 3.23 -6.59
C MET A 40 2.48 2.34 -7.15
N ALA A 41 2.72 2.40 -8.44
CA ALA A 41 3.79 1.64 -9.07
C ALA A 41 5.17 2.23 -8.70
N GLN A 42 6.08 1.37 -8.29
CA GLN A 42 7.45 1.76 -7.94
C GLN A 42 8.15 2.40 -9.15
N GLY A 43 8.85 3.50 -8.90
CA GLY A 43 9.54 4.26 -9.93
C GLY A 43 8.70 5.34 -10.63
N THR A 44 7.44 5.51 -10.25
CA THR A 44 6.54 6.53 -10.83
C THR A 44 6.45 7.81 -10.02
N TRP A 45 6.99 7.82 -8.81
CA TRP A 45 6.99 9.00 -7.94
C TRP A 45 8.34 9.72 -8.02
N PHE A 46 8.35 10.94 -8.56
CA PHE A 46 9.59 11.64 -8.91
C PHE A 46 10.43 12.08 -7.70
N THR A 47 9.85 12.30 -6.54
CA THR A 47 10.59 12.69 -5.33
C THR A 47 11.30 11.52 -4.67
N ASP A 48 10.77 10.32 -4.85
CA ASP A 48 11.35 9.08 -4.35
C ASP A 48 11.01 7.93 -5.30
N LEU A 49 11.97 7.57 -6.13
CA LEU A 49 11.79 6.51 -7.14
C LEU A 49 11.66 5.11 -6.53
N SER A 50 11.98 4.95 -5.25
CA SER A 50 11.83 3.67 -4.54
C SER A 50 10.44 3.48 -3.91
N LEU A 51 9.64 4.55 -3.87
CA LEU A 51 8.32 4.52 -3.27
C LEU A 51 7.33 3.74 -4.14
N GLY A 52 6.45 2.98 -3.47
CA GLY A 52 5.40 2.23 -4.13
C GLY A 52 5.62 0.73 -4.08
N SER A 53 4.86 0.01 -4.88
CA SER A 53 4.87 -1.44 -4.92
C SER A 53 5.11 -1.99 -6.33
N ASP A 54 5.49 -3.26 -6.40
CA ASP A 54 5.65 -4.00 -7.65
C ASP A 54 4.36 -4.72 -8.08
N MET A 55 3.22 -4.44 -7.47
CA MET A 55 1.98 -5.17 -7.73
C MET A 55 1.54 -5.12 -9.19
N SER A 56 1.68 -3.97 -9.86
CA SER A 56 1.33 -3.86 -11.27
C SER A 56 2.26 -4.71 -12.14
N ASP A 57 3.57 -4.69 -11.91
CA ASP A 57 4.53 -5.52 -12.63
C ASP A 57 4.28 -7.01 -12.40
N LEU A 58 4.02 -7.39 -11.14
CA LEU A 58 3.72 -8.78 -10.77
C LEU A 58 2.44 -9.25 -11.44
N TYR A 59 1.41 -8.41 -11.51
CA TYR A 59 0.15 -8.75 -12.15
C TYR A 59 0.35 -9.11 -13.63
N TRP A 60 0.99 -8.24 -14.39
CA TRP A 60 1.19 -8.47 -15.84
C TRP A 60 2.11 -9.64 -16.12
N ARG A 61 3.08 -9.89 -15.24
CA ARG A 61 4.05 -10.97 -15.42
C ARG A 61 3.52 -12.34 -14.99
N TYR A 62 2.73 -12.39 -13.92
CA TYR A 62 2.35 -13.64 -13.26
C TYR A 62 0.85 -13.86 -13.11
N ARG A 63 0.01 -13.06 -13.74
CA ARG A 63 -1.44 -13.25 -13.63
C ARG A 63 -1.83 -14.65 -14.09
N GLY A 64 -2.74 -15.29 -13.34
CA GLY A 64 -3.16 -16.67 -13.61
C GLY A 64 -2.14 -17.73 -13.20
N SER A 65 -0.96 -17.34 -12.73
CA SER A 65 0.04 -18.25 -12.18
C SER A 65 -0.21 -18.51 -10.70
N PRO A 66 0.03 -19.74 -10.20
CA PRO A 66 -0.04 -20.02 -8.77
C PRO A 66 1.01 -19.24 -7.96
N TRP A 67 2.05 -18.73 -8.59
CA TRP A 67 3.09 -17.92 -7.95
C TRP A 67 2.64 -16.51 -7.60
N PHE A 68 1.62 -15.97 -8.28
CA PHE A 68 1.18 -14.59 -8.06
C PHE A 68 0.78 -14.34 -6.60
N LYS A 69 0.02 -15.24 -6.01
CA LYS A 69 -0.40 -15.16 -4.60
C LYS A 69 0.80 -15.04 -3.65
N THR A 70 1.79 -15.89 -3.83
CA THR A 70 3.00 -15.88 -3.01
C THR A 70 3.79 -14.60 -3.19
N LEU A 71 3.96 -14.13 -4.42
CA LEU A 71 4.69 -12.92 -4.73
C LEU A 71 3.96 -11.67 -4.20
N ALA A 72 2.64 -11.63 -4.30
CA ALA A 72 1.83 -10.56 -3.72
C ALA A 72 1.97 -10.52 -2.19
N MET A 73 1.96 -11.67 -1.54
CA MET A 73 2.18 -11.78 -0.10
C MET A 73 3.57 -11.29 0.30
N MET A 74 4.61 -11.67 -0.45
CA MET A 74 5.97 -11.21 -0.21
C MET A 74 6.09 -9.69 -0.38
N GLU A 75 5.42 -9.11 -1.35
CA GLU A 75 5.39 -7.67 -1.57
C GLU A 75 4.72 -6.93 -0.40
N MET A 76 3.63 -7.46 0.13
CA MET A 76 2.97 -6.90 1.31
C MET A 76 3.85 -6.98 2.55
N ILE A 77 4.57 -8.08 2.74
CA ILE A 77 5.55 -8.25 3.82
C ILE A 77 6.67 -7.22 3.68
N ARG A 78 7.20 -7.03 2.48
CA ARG A 78 8.23 -6.03 2.19
C ARG A 78 7.76 -4.63 2.59
N LEU A 79 6.58 -4.23 2.14
CA LEU A 79 6.01 -2.90 2.46
C LEU A 79 5.78 -2.71 3.95
N SER A 80 5.41 -3.76 4.67
CA SER A 80 5.22 -3.73 6.11
C SER A 80 6.53 -3.60 6.89
N SER A 81 7.65 -3.93 6.25
CA SER A 81 8.98 -3.94 6.87
C SER A 81 9.81 -2.70 6.56
N ILE A 82 9.39 -1.85 5.62
CA ILE A 82 10.15 -0.66 5.22
C ILE A 82 9.86 0.49 6.19
N PRO A 83 10.84 0.94 6.98
CA PRO A 83 10.66 2.12 7.82
C PRO A 83 10.65 3.40 6.97
N ARG A 84 9.75 4.30 7.29
CA ARG A 84 9.80 5.67 6.78
C ARG A 84 10.53 6.56 7.77
N VAL A 85 11.60 7.17 7.30
CA VAL A 85 12.32 8.17 8.08
C VAL A 85 11.72 9.53 7.76
N ASN A 86 11.01 10.10 8.72
CA ASN A 86 10.61 11.49 8.63
C ASN A 86 11.72 12.34 9.25
N LYS A 87 12.26 13.29 8.50
CA LYS A 87 13.35 14.17 8.95
C LYS A 87 13.04 14.91 10.26
N ASN A 88 11.77 15.06 10.59
CA ASN A 88 11.30 15.75 11.78
C ASN A 88 10.95 14.83 12.95
N GLN A 89 11.10 13.52 12.79
CA GLN A 89 10.83 12.54 13.84
C GLN A 89 12.09 11.74 14.14
N GLN A 90 12.32 11.52 15.42
CA GLN A 90 13.51 10.78 15.87
C GLN A 90 13.40 9.27 15.65
N THR A 91 12.19 8.76 15.52
CA THR A 91 11.94 7.34 15.26
C THR A 91 11.36 7.13 13.86
N PRO A 92 11.86 6.12 13.12
CA PRO A 92 11.27 5.77 11.84
C PRO A 92 9.81 5.36 12.05
N THR A 93 8.91 5.98 11.31
CA THR A 93 7.50 5.58 11.29
C THR A 93 7.12 5.06 9.91
N THR A 94 6.24 4.09 9.88
CA THR A 94 5.66 3.58 8.64
C THR A 94 4.15 3.51 8.80
N PRO A 95 3.36 3.81 7.76
CA PRO A 95 1.92 3.61 7.83
C PRO A 95 1.55 2.14 8.07
N PHE A 96 2.50 1.22 7.90
CA PHE A 96 2.32 -0.22 8.07
C PHE A 96 2.86 -0.75 9.40
N LEU A 97 3.30 0.09 10.32
CA LEU A 97 3.76 -0.32 11.66
C LEU A 97 2.73 -1.15 12.42
N VAL A 98 1.46 -0.98 12.10
CA VAL A 98 0.36 -1.73 12.72
C VAL A 98 0.25 -3.17 12.22
N VAL A 99 0.93 -3.54 11.13
CA VAL A 99 0.92 -4.90 10.61
C VAL A 99 2.03 -5.70 11.26
N ASN A 100 1.66 -6.56 12.22
CA ASN A 100 2.60 -7.45 12.87
C ASN A 100 2.92 -8.68 12.00
N ARG A 101 1.92 -9.15 11.25
CA ARG A 101 2.06 -10.34 10.43
C ARG A 101 1.07 -10.34 9.27
N VAL A 102 1.52 -10.80 8.11
CA VAL A 102 0.66 -11.13 6.97
C VAL A 102 0.40 -12.63 7.03
N ASN A 103 -0.83 -13.02 7.39
CA ASN A 103 -1.18 -14.44 7.56
C ASN A 103 -1.48 -15.10 6.22
N ASN A 104 -2.28 -14.44 5.39
CA ASN A 104 -2.70 -14.99 4.11
C ASN A 104 -3.09 -13.89 3.13
N VAL A 105 -3.02 -14.23 1.84
CA VAL A 105 -3.48 -13.41 0.73
C VAL A 105 -4.19 -14.31 -0.25
N GLU A 106 -5.39 -13.93 -0.67
CA GLU A 106 -6.18 -14.64 -1.67
C GLU A 106 -6.55 -13.69 -2.81
N ILE A 107 -6.53 -14.20 -4.01
CA ILE A 107 -6.95 -13.49 -5.22
C ILE A 107 -8.22 -14.16 -5.76
N PRO A 108 -9.41 -13.61 -5.47
CA PRO A 108 -10.67 -14.23 -5.90
C PRO A 108 -10.81 -14.32 -7.43
N SER A 109 -10.33 -13.30 -8.13
CA SER A 109 -10.34 -13.25 -9.59
C SER A 109 -9.18 -12.41 -10.10
N PHE A 110 -8.58 -12.83 -11.21
CA PHE A 110 -7.54 -12.06 -11.89
C PHE A 110 -8.11 -11.04 -12.89
N GLU A 111 -9.43 -10.97 -13.05
CA GLU A 111 -10.05 -9.97 -13.90
C GLU A 111 -10.06 -8.61 -13.23
N LEU A 112 -9.63 -7.59 -13.98
CA LEU A 112 -9.66 -6.21 -13.52
C LEU A 112 -11.02 -5.58 -13.78
N VAL A 113 -11.57 -4.92 -12.79
CA VAL A 113 -12.76 -4.09 -12.91
C VAL A 113 -12.32 -2.62 -12.70
N ASP A 114 -12.47 -1.80 -13.72
CA ASP A 114 -11.98 -0.40 -13.71
C ASP A 114 -10.49 -0.30 -13.35
N GLN A 115 -9.67 -1.18 -13.91
CA GLN A 115 -8.24 -1.32 -13.62
C GLN A 115 -7.92 -1.63 -12.16
N LYS A 116 -8.86 -2.19 -11.40
CA LYS A 116 -8.65 -2.58 -10.01
C LYS A 116 -8.69 -4.08 -9.85
N LEU A 117 -7.74 -4.60 -9.10
CA LEU A 117 -7.67 -6.00 -8.68
C LEU A 117 -8.14 -6.11 -7.24
N GLU A 118 -9.08 -7.02 -7.00
CA GLU A 118 -9.51 -7.35 -5.64
C GLU A 118 -8.58 -8.38 -5.02
N ILE A 119 -8.07 -8.05 -3.85
CA ILE A 119 -7.17 -8.91 -3.08
C ILE A 119 -7.73 -9.05 -1.67
N SER A 120 -8.04 -10.27 -1.27
CA SER A 120 -8.44 -10.56 0.11
C SER A 120 -7.22 -10.80 0.97
N VAL A 121 -7.09 -10.08 2.06
CA VAL A 121 -5.95 -10.14 2.95
C VAL A 121 -6.37 -10.56 4.35
N ASP A 122 -5.46 -11.24 5.04
CA ASP A 122 -5.59 -11.63 6.43
C ASP A 122 -4.32 -11.20 7.14
N PHE A 123 -4.45 -10.18 7.97
CA PHE A 123 -3.33 -9.60 8.73
C PHE A 123 -3.55 -9.76 10.24
N ASP A 124 -2.45 -9.84 10.98
CA ASP A 124 -2.46 -9.55 12.40
C ASP A 124 -2.05 -8.10 12.60
N LEU A 125 -2.99 -7.29 13.10
CA LEU A 125 -2.79 -5.88 13.36
C LEU A 125 -2.54 -5.63 14.84
N GLU A 126 -1.60 -4.76 15.15
CA GLU A 126 -1.31 -4.35 16.50
C GLU A 126 -2.53 -3.75 17.20
N GLY A 127 -2.91 -4.33 18.34
CA GLY A 127 -4.03 -3.85 19.14
C GLY A 127 -5.42 -4.21 18.61
N ILE A 128 -5.52 -4.89 17.46
CA ILE A 128 -6.79 -5.34 16.87
C ILE A 128 -6.83 -6.87 16.78
N GLY A 129 -5.67 -7.49 16.52
CA GLY A 129 -5.57 -8.92 16.27
C GLY A 129 -5.81 -9.25 14.79
N GLN A 130 -6.43 -10.37 14.52
CA GLN A 130 -6.72 -10.81 13.16
C GLN A 130 -7.71 -9.87 12.47
N TRP A 131 -7.33 -9.42 11.29
CA TRP A 131 -8.13 -8.53 10.46
C TRP A 131 -8.17 -9.05 9.03
N LYS A 132 -9.37 -9.35 8.56
CA LYS A 132 -9.63 -9.79 7.19
C LYS A 132 -10.34 -8.71 6.43
N HIS A 133 -9.83 -8.39 5.24
CA HIS A 133 -10.42 -7.35 4.40
C HIS A 133 -10.14 -7.62 2.93
N THR A 134 -11.00 -7.10 2.06
CA THR A 134 -10.78 -7.11 0.61
C THR A 134 -10.30 -5.74 0.19
N LEU A 135 -9.08 -5.70 -0.38
CA LEU A 135 -8.46 -4.49 -0.90
C LEU A 135 -8.74 -4.36 -2.39
N SER A 136 -8.98 -3.14 -2.86
CA SER A 136 -9.06 -2.81 -4.28
C SER A 136 -7.77 -2.10 -4.69
N VAL A 137 -6.92 -2.77 -5.45
CA VAL A 137 -5.60 -2.26 -5.84
C VAL A 137 -5.62 -1.88 -7.31
N PHE A 138 -5.31 -0.61 -7.60
CA PHE A 138 -5.19 -0.15 -8.97
C PHE A 138 -3.96 -0.76 -9.64
N ILE A 139 -4.17 -1.34 -10.83
CA ILE A 139 -3.12 -1.95 -11.63
C ILE A 139 -2.87 -1.08 -12.86
N SER A 140 -1.69 -0.49 -12.94
CA SER A 140 -1.28 0.29 -14.10
C SER A 140 -1.01 -0.63 -15.29
N THR A 141 -1.39 -0.18 -16.49
CA THR A 141 -1.05 -0.90 -17.73
C THR A 141 0.46 -0.83 -18.00
N PRO A 142 1.03 -1.76 -18.80
CA PRO A 142 2.45 -1.69 -19.17
C PRO A 142 2.86 -0.34 -19.78
N GLU A 143 1.98 0.25 -20.59
CA GLU A 143 2.21 1.57 -21.20
C GLU A 143 2.25 2.67 -20.13
N GLN A 144 1.30 2.66 -19.20
CA GLN A 144 1.26 3.60 -18.08
C GLN A 144 2.50 3.49 -17.19
N LEU A 145 2.97 2.26 -16.95
CA LEU A 145 4.19 2.02 -16.18
C LEU A 145 5.41 2.62 -16.86
N THR A 146 5.58 2.38 -18.15
CA THR A 146 6.72 2.89 -18.93
C THR A 146 6.70 4.42 -18.95
N GLU A 147 5.58 5.00 -19.32
CA GLU A 147 5.42 6.45 -19.41
C GLU A 147 5.61 7.14 -18.06
N GLY A 148 4.97 6.62 -17.02
CA GLY A 148 5.08 7.15 -15.67
C GLY A 148 6.50 7.10 -15.11
N ARG A 149 7.21 6.01 -15.36
CA ARG A 149 8.60 5.84 -14.92
C ARG A 149 9.57 6.75 -15.66
N GLU A 150 9.41 6.90 -16.96
CA GLU A 150 10.23 7.82 -17.75
C GLU A 150 10.04 9.26 -17.30
N LYS A 151 8.78 9.67 -17.14
CA LYS A 151 8.43 11.01 -16.67
C LYS A 151 8.98 11.29 -15.28
N ALA A 152 8.79 10.38 -14.35
CA ALA A 152 9.29 10.53 -12.97
C ALA A 152 10.81 10.60 -12.92
N ARG A 153 11.49 9.75 -13.68
CA ARG A 153 12.96 9.74 -13.77
C ARG A 153 13.49 11.04 -14.34
N LYS A 154 12.87 11.55 -15.39
CA LYS A 154 13.24 12.83 -15.99
C LYS A 154 13.12 13.99 -15.00
N ILE A 155 11.97 14.11 -14.33
CA ILE A 155 11.73 15.14 -13.33
C ILE A 155 12.70 15.01 -12.15
N HIS A 156 12.89 13.80 -11.65
CA HIS A 156 13.83 13.53 -10.57
C HIS A 156 15.26 13.96 -10.92
N HIS A 157 15.70 13.64 -12.12
CA HIS A 157 17.04 14.01 -12.59
C HIS A 157 17.21 15.53 -12.76
N GLU A 158 16.15 16.24 -13.15
CA GLU A 158 16.18 17.70 -13.27
C GLU A 158 16.21 18.41 -11.89
N LEU A 159 15.57 17.82 -10.85
CA LEU A 159 15.41 18.44 -9.54
C LEU A 159 16.48 18.00 -8.52
N PHE A 160 17.07 16.86 -8.73
CA PHE A 160 18.04 16.24 -7.80
C PHE A 160 19.30 15.82 -8.54
#